data_d6b5f190354a1a1791b7e72f3396ae05
#
_entry.id   d6b5f190354a1a1791b7e72f3396ae05
#
_cell.length_a   1.000
_cell.length_b   1.000
_cell.length_c   1.000
_cell.angle_alpha   90.00
_cell.angle_beta   90.00
_cell.angle_gamma   90.00
#
_symmetry.space_group_name_H-M   'P 1'
#
loop_
_entity.id
_entity.type
_entity.pdbx_description
1 polymer ?
#
loop_
_entity_poly.entity_id
_entity_poly.type
_entity_poly.pdbx_seq_one_letter_code
_entity_poly.pdbx_strand_id
1 'polypeptide(L)'
;ARFDAGELPDFRADTRAIREGDWTVAPLPEALLDRRVEITGPVDPKMVINALNSGASCYMADFEDSTCPTWENLLTGQRALRKAVAGSLDWMAPDGSKHYVLDTTSKTVLIVRPRGWHLDEKHVLVDGERLSGSLFDMGLFAFHNAATLQAKDRGPYFYAYKRILVHACR
;
A
#
# COMPACT_ATOMS: atom_id res chain seq x y z
N ALA A 1 24.14 -16.13 -18.83
CA ALA A 1 25.19 -15.65 -19.72
C ALA A 1 26.34 -14.95 -18.93
N ARG A 2 26.15 -13.76 -18.33
CA ARG A 2 27.23 -13.05 -17.60
C ARG A 2 27.59 -13.78 -16.29
N PHE A 3 26.63 -14.22 -15.53
CA PHE A 3 26.85 -15.03 -14.32
C PHE A 3 27.54 -16.37 -14.62
N ASP A 4 27.18 -17.01 -15.73
CA ASP A 4 27.81 -18.28 -16.15
C ASP A 4 29.29 -18.06 -16.54
N ALA A 5 29.64 -16.84 -16.92
CA ALA A 5 31.05 -16.41 -17.18
C ALA A 5 31.78 -15.96 -15.89
N GLY A 6 31.15 -16.09 -14.70
CA GLY A 6 31.78 -15.70 -13.44
C GLY A 6 31.74 -14.20 -13.13
N GLU A 7 31.01 -13.40 -13.92
CA GLU A 7 30.83 -11.97 -13.62
C GLU A 7 29.85 -11.79 -12.47
N LEU A 8 30.34 -11.23 -11.38
CA LEU A 8 29.49 -10.88 -10.22
C LEU A 8 28.76 -9.55 -10.46
N PRO A 9 27.55 -9.39 -9.84
CA PRO A 9 26.86 -8.11 -9.87
C PRO A 9 27.72 -7.04 -9.20
N ASP A 10 27.77 -5.88 -9.83
CA ASP A 10 28.42 -4.70 -9.26
C ASP A 10 27.51 -3.48 -9.47
N PHE A 11 27.82 -2.40 -8.77
CA PHE A 11 27.15 -1.13 -8.96
C PHE A 11 27.43 -0.55 -10.34
N ARG A 12 26.45 0.15 -10.89
CA ARG A 12 26.65 0.86 -12.16
C ARG A 12 27.68 1.97 -12.00
N ALA A 13 28.58 2.09 -12.94
CA ALA A 13 29.65 3.10 -12.92
C ALA A 13 29.11 4.54 -12.97
N ASP A 14 28.03 4.76 -13.74
CA ASP A 14 27.37 6.06 -13.90
C ASP A 14 26.65 6.55 -12.63
N THR A 15 26.41 5.68 -11.64
CA THR A 15 25.81 6.06 -10.34
C THR A 15 26.86 6.31 -9.25
N ARG A 16 28.15 6.24 -9.57
CA ARG A 16 29.23 6.39 -8.58
C ARG A 16 29.17 7.74 -7.87
N ALA A 17 29.01 8.82 -8.62
CA ALA A 17 28.92 10.17 -8.05
C ALA A 17 27.74 10.33 -7.06
N ILE A 18 26.64 9.61 -7.28
CA ILE A 18 25.49 9.61 -6.36
C ILE A 18 25.85 8.84 -5.09
N ARG A 19 26.44 7.63 -5.22
CA ARG A 19 26.77 6.79 -4.05
C ARG A 19 27.85 7.40 -3.16
N GLU A 20 28.82 8.10 -3.76
CA GLU A 20 29.94 8.72 -3.05
C GLU A 20 29.68 10.20 -2.73
N GLY A 21 28.55 10.75 -3.19
CA GLY A 21 28.16 12.13 -2.93
C GLY A 21 27.66 12.35 -1.50
N ASP A 22 27.76 13.59 -1.07
CA ASP A 22 27.22 14.03 0.22
C ASP A 22 25.73 14.36 0.09
N TRP A 23 24.91 13.37 0.39
CA TRP A 23 23.43 13.51 0.36
C TRP A 23 22.77 12.80 1.54
N THR A 24 21.62 13.29 1.94
CA THR A 24 20.78 12.67 2.97
C THR A 24 19.35 12.50 2.46
N VAL A 25 18.65 11.49 2.97
CA VAL A 25 17.22 11.33 2.70
C VAL A 25 16.42 12.45 3.37
N ALA A 26 15.24 12.75 2.81
CA ALA A 26 14.32 13.67 3.47
C ALA A 26 13.93 13.17 4.87
N PRO A 27 13.64 14.07 5.81
CA PRO A 27 13.12 13.69 7.13
C PRO A 27 11.87 12.81 7.00
N LEU A 28 11.73 11.87 7.93
CA LEU A 28 10.51 11.05 8.00
C LEU A 28 9.31 11.93 8.36
N PRO A 29 8.14 11.68 7.77
CA PRO A 29 6.91 12.30 8.21
C PRO A 29 6.63 12.00 9.69
N GLU A 30 6.10 12.98 10.44
CA GLU A 30 5.84 12.85 11.87
C GLU A 30 4.98 11.61 12.19
N ALA A 31 3.97 11.34 11.36
CA ALA A 31 3.09 10.19 11.52
C ALA A 31 3.82 8.83 11.45
N LEU A 32 5.03 8.76 10.88
CA LEU A 32 5.82 7.53 10.72
C LEU A 32 7.03 7.45 11.66
N LEU A 33 7.20 8.37 12.60
CA LEU A 33 8.31 8.35 13.55
C LEU A 33 8.21 7.19 14.54
N ASP A 34 7.01 6.77 14.91
CA ASP A 34 6.77 5.60 15.75
C ASP A 34 6.14 4.46 14.94
N ARG A 35 6.96 3.48 14.58
CA ARG A 35 6.54 2.26 13.87
C ARG A 35 6.89 0.99 14.65
N ARG A 36 6.99 1.07 15.96
CA ARG A 36 7.37 -0.09 16.80
C ARG A 36 6.40 -1.25 16.71
N VAL A 37 5.11 -0.97 16.48
CA VAL A 37 4.08 -1.98 16.28
C VAL A 37 3.37 -1.70 14.96
N GLU A 38 3.62 -2.55 13.99
CA GLU A 38 2.95 -2.53 12.70
C GLU A 38 2.22 -3.86 12.49
N ILE A 39 0.92 -3.79 12.22
CA ILE A 39 0.12 -4.97 11.89
C ILE A 39 -0.21 -4.97 10.40
N THR A 40 -0.27 -6.16 9.83
CA THR A 40 -0.62 -6.38 8.43
C THR A 40 -1.91 -7.18 8.35
N GLY A 41 -2.76 -6.85 7.41
CA GLY A 41 -4.00 -7.59 7.20
C GLY A 41 -4.68 -7.26 5.87
N PRO A 42 -5.69 -8.06 5.51
CA PRO A 42 -6.41 -7.89 4.25
C PRO A 42 -7.23 -6.60 4.25
N VAL A 43 -7.62 -6.19 3.04
CA VAL A 43 -8.45 -4.99 2.82
C VAL A 43 -9.95 -5.24 3.01
N ASP A 44 -10.32 -6.34 3.67
CA ASP A 44 -11.70 -6.62 4.08
C ASP A 44 -12.22 -5.54 5.05
N PRO A 45 -13.46 -5.03 4.88
CA PRO A 45 -13.98 -3.92 5.68
C PRO A 45 -13.91 -4.14 7.19
N LYS A 46 -14.29 -5.34 7.67
CA LYS A 46 -14.22 -5.70 9.08
C LYS A 46 -12.79 -5.71 9.60
N MET A 47 -11.86 -6.28 8.81
CA MET A 47 -10.45 -6.35 9.19
C MET A 47 -9.80 -4.97 9.20
N VAL A 48 -10.12 -4.10 8.23
CA VAL A 48 -9.68 -2.70 8.20
C VAL A 48 -10.11 -1.95 9.46
N ILE A 49 -11.40 -2.11 9.89
CA ILE A 49 -11.90 -1.48 11.12
C ILE A 49 -11.13 -1.99 12.33
N ASN A 50 -11.00 -3.30 12.48
CA ASN A 50 -10.31 -3.91 13.62
C ASN A 50 -8.86 -3.47 13.71
N ALA A 51 -8.17 -3.43 12.56
CA ALA A 51 -6.78 -3.03 12.50
C ALA A 51 -6.59 -1.55 12.86
N LEU A 52 -7.39 -0.66 12.29
CA LEU A 52 -7.33 0.77 12.60
C LEU A 52 -7.75 1.09 14.04
N ASN A 53 -8.62 0.29 14.64
CA ASN A 53 -9.06 0.45 16.03
C ASN A 53 -8.13 -0.25 17.05
N SER A 54 -7.11 -0.97 16.60
CA SER A 54 -6.26 -1.83 17.47
C SER A 54 -5.34 -1.05 18.41
N GLY A 55 -5.06 0.22 18.12
CA GLY A 55 -4.04 0.99 18.83
C GLY A 55 -2.59 0.68 18.40
N ALA A 56 -2.38 -0.14 17.36
CA ALA A 56 -1.06 -0.28 16.75
C ALA A 56 -0.57 1.05 16.18
N SER A 57 0.76 1.23 16.09
CA SER A 57 1.33 2.44 15.47
C SER A 57 0.93 2.55 14.00
N CYS A 58 1.05 1.45 13.27
CA CYS A 58 0.70 1.40 11.85
C CYS A 58 -0.15 0.17 11.51
N TYR A 59 -1.00 0.31 10.49
CA TYR A 59 -1.68 -0.79 9.82
C TYR A 59 -1.32 -0.81 8.35
N MET A 60 -0.74 -1.90 7.89
CA MET A 60 -0.49 -2.15 6.47
C MET A 60 -1.68 -2.89 5.85
N ALA A 61 -2.50 -2.16 5.11
CA ALA A 61 -3.60 -2.70 4.31
C ALA A 61 -3.02 -3.37 3.05
N ASP A 62 -3.12 -4.67 2.99
CA ASP A 62 -2.33 -5.50 2.09
C ASP A 62 -3.18 -6.12 0.98
N PHE A 63 -3.04 -5.59 -0.23
CA PHE A 63 -3.63 -6.14 -1.45
C PHE A 63 -2.84 -7.33 -2.01
N GLU A 64 -1.57 -7.51 -1.61
CA GLU A 64 -0.69 -8.51 -2.21
C GLU A 64 -0.82 -9.88 -1.54
N ASP A 65 -0.33 -10.01 -0.31
CA ASP A 65 -0.21 -11.33 0.32
C ASP A 65 -1.41 -11.69 1.21
N SER A 66 -2.15 -10.72 1.72
CA SER A 66 -3.25 -10.95 2.65
C SER A 66 -4.63 -10.92 2.01
N THR A 67 -4.74 -10.49 0.75
CA THR A 67 -6.02 -10.37 0.06
C THR A 67 -6.06 -11.31 -1.15
N CYS A 68 -7.08 -12.20 -1.19
CA CYS A 68 -7.34 -12.98 -2.41
C CYS A 68 -7.78 -12.01 -3.54
N PRO A 69 -7.07 -11.97 -4.70
CA PRO A 69 -7.25 -10.94 -5.72
C PRO A 69 -8.44 -11.23 -6.64
N THR A 70 -9.61 -11.53 -6.08
CA THR A 70 -10.85 -11.53 -6.83
C THR A 70 -11.29 -10.10 -7.13
N TRP A 71 -11.98 -9.87 -8.23
CA TRP A 71 -12.49 -8.55 -8.58
C TRP A 71 -13.32 -7.93 -7.46
N GLU A 72 -14.19 -8.73 -6.85
CA GLU A 72 -15.03 -8.30 -5.73
C GLU A 72 -14.20 -7.84 -4.51
N ASN A 73 -13.21 -8.64 -4.11
CA ASN A 73 -12.35 -8.30 -2.97
C ASN A 73 -11.55 -7.03 -3.21
N LEU A 74 -11.01 -6.87 -4.43
CA LEU A 74 -10.22 -5.69 -4.78
C LEU A 74 -11.07 -4.41 -4.74
N LEU A 75 -12.26 -4.43 -5.34
CA LEU A 75 -13.16 -3.26 -5.32
C LEU A 75 -13.72 -3.00 -3.92
N THR A 76 -14.08 -4.05 -3.19
CA THR A 76 -14.57 -3.92 -1.81
C THR A 76 -13.47 -3.33 -0.92
N GLY A 77 -12.22 -3.77 -1.08
CA GLY A 77 -11.07 -3.22 -0.37
C GLY A 77 -10.84 -1.75 -0.67
N GLN A 78 -10.83 -1.36 -1.94
CA GLN A 78 -10.70 0.06 -2.33
C GLN A 78 -11.81 0.92 -1.73
N ARG A 79 -13.05 0.43 -1.74
CA ARG A 79 -14.20 1.13 -1.13
C ARG A 79 -14.07 1.22 0.39
N ALA A 80 -13.61 0.14 1.05
CA ALA A 80 -13.37 0.13 2.49
C ALA A 80 -12.31 1.16 2.89
N LEU A 81 -11.17 1.17 2.19
CA LEU A 81 -10.09 2.13 2.46
C LEU A 81 -10.53 3.57 2.21
N ARG A 82 -11.30 3.83 1.15
CA ARG A 82 -11.89 5.17 0.90
C ARG A 82 -12.79 5.62 2.05
N LYS A 83 -13.68 4.74 2.52
CA LYS A 83 -14.54 5.04 3.67
C LYS A 83 -13.74 5.22 4.96
N ALA A 84 -12.67 4.43 5.16
CA ALA A 84 -11.78 4.57 6.32
C ALA A 84 -11.08 5.92 6.34
N VAL A 85 -10.52 6.36 5.21
CA VAL A 85 -9.89 7.68 5.07
C VAL A 85 -10.87 8.83 5.30
N ALA A 86 -12.12 8.66 4.83
CA ALA A 86 -13.21 9.61 5.08
C ALA A 86 -13.70 9.61 6.55
N GLY A 87 -13.36 8.56 7.34
CA GLY A 87 -13.86 8.40 8.71
C GLY A 87 -15.31 7.88 8.79
N SER A 88 -15.79 7.23 7.72
CA SER A 88 -17.18 6.76 7.60
C SER A 88 -17.29 5.25 7.39
N LEU A 89 -16.22 4.51 7.69
CA LEU A 89 -16.25 3.06 7.52
C LEU A 89 -17.02 2.41 8.66
N ASP A 90 -18.05 1.70 8.28
CA ASP A 90 -18.82 0.79 9.12
C ASP A 90 -19.05 -0.53 8.39
N TRP A 91 -19.26 -1.58 9.13
CA TRP A 91 -19.56 -2.90 8.59
C TRP A 91 -20.50 -3.68 9.51
N MET A 92 -21.56 -4.20 8.94
CA MET A 92 -22.53 -5.07 9.61
C MET A 92 -22.36 -6.49 9.12
N ALA A 93 -22.32 -7.46 10.04
CA ALA A 93 -22.34 -8.86 9.67
C ALA A 93 -23.63 -9.19 8.88
N PRO A 94 -23.57 -10.09 7.88
CA PRO A 94 -24.74 -10.40 7.04
C PRO A 94 -25.96 -10.90 7.81
N ASP A 95 -25.72 -11.54 8.96
CA ASP A 95 -26.77 -12.02 9.88
C ASP A 95 -27.24 -10.95 10.90
N GLY A 96 -26.68 -9.74 10.83
CA GLY A 96 -26.99 -8.65 11.76
C GLY A 96 -26.41 -8.83 13.17
N SER A 97 -25.68 -9.91 13.44
CA SER A 97 -25.20 -10.26 14.79
C SER A 97 -24.12 -9.32 15.33
N LYS A 98 -23.36 -8.66 14.46
CA LYS A 98 -22.23 -7.81 14.83
C LYS A 98 -22.14 -6.58 13.93
N HIS A 99 -21.95 -5.44 14.57
CA HIS A 99 -21.69 -4.17 13.91
C HIS A 99 -20.32 -3.64 14.32
N TYR A 100 -19.48 -3.35 13.35
CA TYR A 100 -18.14 -2.79 13.54
C TYR A 100 -18.15 -1.37 12.99
N VAL A 101 -17.60 -0.44 13.77
CA VAL A 101 -17.52 0.98 13.41
C VAL A 101 -16.09 1.46 13.61
N LEU A 102 -15.60 2.24 12.66
CA LEU A 102 -14.29 2.85 12.75
C LEU A 102 -14.28 3.92 13.86
N ASP A 103 -13.31 3.80 14.78
CA ASP A 103 -13.00 4.86 15.72
C ASP A 103 -12.21 5.97 15.01
N THR A 104 -12.87 7.09 14.79
CA THR A 104 -12.27 8.27 14.12
C THR A 104 -11.22 8.97 14.97
N THR A 105 -11.09 8.63 16.25
CA THR A 105 -10.05 9.17 17.16
C THR A 105 -8.78 8.35 17.14
N SER A 106 -8.78 7.18 16.52
CA SER A 106 -7.62 6.29 16.40
C SER A 106 -6.41 7.00 15.77
N LYS A 107 -5.25 6.75 16.33
CA LYS A 107 -3.96 7.27 15.86
C LYS A 107 -3.23 6.31 14.93
N THR A 108 -3.71 5.07 14.76
CA THR A 108 -3.11 4.07 13.87
C THR A 108 -2.96 4.64 12.44
N VAL A 109 -1.75 4.60 11.92
CA VAL A 109 -1.43 5.14 10.59
C VAL A 109 -1.70 4.09 9.53
N LEU A 110 -2.45 4.46 8.50
CA LEU A 110 -2.72 3.59 7.36
C LEU A 110 -1.56 3.62 6.38
N ILE A 111 -1.00 2.45 6.08
CA ILE A 111 -0.05 2.21 4.99
C ILE A 111 -0.71 1.24 4.02
N VAL A 112 -0.58 1.45 2.72
CA VAL A 112 -1.15 0.56 1.71
C VAL A 112 -0.05 -0.21 1.01
N ARG A 113 -0.18 -1.53 0.93
CA ARG A 113 0.68 -2.39 0.14
C ARG A 113 -0.06 -2.83 -1.13
N PRO A 114 0.21 -2.19 -2.27
CA PRO A 114 -0.34 -2.63 -3.54
C PRO A 114 0.27 -3.95 -3.96
N ARG A 115 -0.39 -4.68 -4.85
CA ARG A 115 0.18 -5.89 -5.47
C ARG A 115 1.52 -5.60 -6.14
N GLY A 116 2.35 -6.63 -6.27
CA GLY A 116 3.64 -6.53 -6.94
C GLY A 116 3.50 -6.06 -8.40
N TRP A 117 4.49 -5.30 -8.88
CA TRP A 117 4.50 -4.77 -10.25
C TRP A 117 4.35 -5.84 -11.34
N HIS A 118 4.82 -7.05 -11.06
CA HIS A 118 4.79 -8.20 -11.96
C HIS A 118 3.45 -8.92 -12.01
N LEU A 119 2.49 -8.53 -11.17
CA LEU A 119 1.15 -9.12 -11.12
C LEU A 119 0.20 -8.29 -12.00
N ASP A 120 -0.49 -8.99 -12.90
CA ASP A 120 -1.47 -8.36 -13.77
C ASP A 120 -2.85 -8.27 -13.12
N GLU A 121 -3.55 -7.16 -13.40
CA GLU A 121 -4.98 -7.08 -13.15
C GLU A 121 -5.75 -7.57 -14.38
N LYS A 122 -6.22 -8.80 -14.31
CA LYS A 122 -6.83 -9.48 -15.46
C LYS A 122 -8.19 -8.90 -15.91
N HIS A 123 -8.85 -8.14 -15.04
CA HIS A 123 -10.18 -7.59 -15.32
C HIS A 123 -10.12 -6.17 -15.92
N VAL A 124 -8.95 -5.56 -15.98
CA VAL A 124 -8.78 -4.21 -16.54
C VAL A 124 -7.80 -4.24 -17.69
N LEU A 125 -8.27 -3.79 -18.85
CA LEU A 125 -7.45 -3.64 -20.05
C LEU A 125 -7.28 -2.15 -20.37
N VAL A 126 -6.07 -1.77 -20.76
CA VAL A 126 -5.73 -0.46 -21.29
C VAL A 126 -5.13 -0.71 -22.68
N ASP A 127 -5.74 -0.18 -23.71
CA ASP A 127 -5.35 -0.40 -25.12
C ASP A 127 -5.22 -1.90 -25.49
N GLY A 128 -6.07 -2.74 -24.90
CA GLY A 128 -6.08 -4.18 -25.13
C GLY A 128 -5.10 -4.99 -24.28
N GLU A 129 -4.21 -4.34 -23.54
CA GLU A 129 -3.23 -4.97 -22.65
C GLU A 129 -3.70 -4.97 -21.20
N ARG A 130 -3.34 -6.01 -20.44
CA ARG A 130 -3.65 -6.08 -19.00
C ARG A 130 -2.89 -5.01 -18.23
N LEU A 131 -3.59 -4.32 -17.36
CA LEU A 131 -2.97 -3.34 -16.46
C LEU A 131 -2.18 -4.06 -15.36
N SER A 132 -1.05 -3.48 -14.94
CA SER A 132 -0.37 -3.92 -13.72
C SER A 132 -1.28 -3.80 -12.51
N GLY A 133 -1.39 -4.88 -11.70
CA GLY A 133 -2.13 -4.88 -10.45
C GLY A 133 -1.62 -3.81 -9.48
N SER A 134 -0.31 -3.57 -9.47
CA SER A 134 0.29 -2.50 -8.66
C SER A 134 -0.23 -1.12 -9.04
N LEU A 135 -0.27 -0.82 -10.33
CA LEU A 135 -0.79 0.48 -10.83
C LEU A 135 -2.29 0.63 -10.56
N PHE A 136 -3.04 -0.46 -10.69
CA PHE A 136 -4.45 -0.46 -10.35
C PHE A 136 -4.68 -0.14 -8.87
N ASP A 137 -4.03 -0.89 -7.96
CA ASP A 137 -4.23 -0.73 -6.52
C ASP A 137 -3.76 0.64 -6.02
N MET A 138 -2.53 1.03 -6.39
CA MET A 138 -1.94 2.30 -5.96
C MET A 138 -2.65 3.49 -6.61
N GLY A 139 -2.96 3.40 -7.90
CA GLY A 139 -3.59 4.48 -8.65
C GLY A 139 -4.99 4.80 -8.13
N LEU A 140 -5.84 3.78 -7.93
CA LEU A 140 -7.19 3.99 -7.37
C LEU A 140 -7.12 4.54 -5.94
N PHE A 141 -6.27 3.96 -5.09
CA PHE A 141 -6.14 4.46 -3.72
C PHE A 141 -5.66 5.91 -3.70
N ALA A 142 -4.61 6.26 -4.45
CA ALA A 142 -4.08 7.62 -4.49
C ALA A 142 -5.10 8.60 -5.06
N PHE A 143 -5.73 8.27 -6.18
CA PHE A 143 -6.73 9.13 -6.84
C PHE A 143 -7.87 9.52 -5.89
N HIS A 144 -8.38 8.57 -5.12
CA HIS A 144 -9.53 8.83 -4.25
C HIS A 144 -9.17 9.40 -2.87
N ASN A 145 -7.95 9.24 -2.40
CA ASN A 145 -7.62 9.47 -0.99
C ASN A 145 -6.48 10.46 -0.74
N ALA A 146 -5.59 10.71 -1.73
CA ALA A 146 -4.37 11.48 -1.50
C ALA A 146 -4.65 12.88 -0.95
N ALA A 147 -5.57 13.62 -1.55
CA ALA A 147 -5.91 14.99 -1.09
C ALA A 147 -6.42 15.01 0.36
N THR A 148 -7.28 14.04 0.72
CA THR A 148 -7.82 13.94 2.08
C THR A 148 -6.75 13.56 3.10
N LEU A 149 -5.85 12.63 2.74
CA LEU A 149 -4.75 12.20 3.60
C LEU A 149 -3.72 13.31 3.79
N GLN A 150 -3.38 14.04 2.73
CA GLN A 150 -2.49 15.20 2.81
C GLN A 150 -3.05 16.31 3.72
N ALA A 151 -4.33 16.63 3.56
CA ALA A 151 -4.99 17.64 4.41
C ALA A 151 -5.02 17.27 5.91
N LYS A 152 -4.84 15.96 6.22
CA LYS A 152 -4.78 15.43 7.59
C LYS A 152 -3.35 15.18 8.08
N ASP A 153 -2.32 15.44 7.28
CA ASP A 153 -0.92 15.03 7.52
C ASP A 153 -0.75 13.52 7.81
N ARG A 154 -1.54 12.69 7.12
CA ARG A 154 -1.63 11.23 7.33
C ARG A 154 -1.25 10.40 6.10
N GLY A 155 -0.51 10.94 5.15
CA GLY A 155 -0.06 10.24 3.95
C GLY A 155 -0.46 10.92 2.64
N PRO A 156 -0.60 10.18 1.53
CA PRO A 156 -0.64 8.70 1.42
C PRO A 156 0.71 8.02 1.63
N TYR A 157 0.71 6.91 2.36
CA TYR A 157 1.89 6.08 2.58
C TYR A 157 1.73 4.73 1.89
N PHE A 158 2.80 4.28 1.21
CA PHE A 158 2.80 3.02 0.48
C PHE A 158 3.96 2.13 0.91
N TYR A 159 3.69 0.83 0.98
CA TYR A 159 4.71 -0.19 1.08
C TYR A 159 4.93 -0.80 -0.31
N ALA A 160 5.91 -0.28 -1.06
CA ALA A 160 6.22 -0.76 -2.39
C ALA A 160 7.17 -1.96 -2.35
N TYR A 161 6.80 -3.06 -3.00
CA TYR A 161 7.64 -4.25 -3.05
C TYR A 161 8.93 -4.01 -3.84
N LYS A 162 10.06 -4.57 -3.39
CA LYS A 162 11.42 -4.36 -3.92
C LYS A 162 11.56 -4.49 -5.45
N ARG A 163 10.71 -5.27 -6.13
CA ARG A 163 10.74 -5.42 -7.59
C ARG A 163 10.28 -4.18 -8.35
N ILE A 164 9.49 -3.31 -7.74
CA ILE A 164 9.11 -2.03 -8.35
C ILE A 164 10.35 -1.14 -8.58
N LEU A 165 11.27 -1.13 -7.62
CA LEU A 165 12.49 -0.32 -7.69
C LEU A 165 13.48 -0.81 -8.77
N VAL A 166 13.56 -2.12 -9.02
CA VAL A 166 14.47 -2.70 -10.02
C VAL A 166 14.03 -2.40 -11.46
N HIS A 167 12.75 -2.25 -11.73
CA HIS A 167 12.23 -1.95 -13.07
C HIS A 167 12.13 -0.45 -13.34
N ALA A 168 11.94 0.39 -12.33
CA ALA A 168 11.95 1.84 -12.47
C ALA A 168 13.36 2.43 -12.69
N CYS A 169 14.39 1.63 -12.46
CA CYS A 169 15.81 2.01 -12.67
C CYS A 169 16.42 1.44 -13.97
N ARG A 170 15.61 0.92 -14.88
CA ARG A 170 16.02 0.48 -16.23
C ARG A 170 15.58 1.53 -17.28
#